data_8319e24ff859bd11b59a18ac60eb4f23
#
_entry.id   8319e24ff859bd11b59a18ac60eb4f23
#
_cell.length_a   1.000
_cell.length_b   1.000
_cell.length_c   1.000
_cell.angle_alpha   90.00
_cell.angle_beta   90.00
_cell.angle_gamma   90.00
#
_symmetry.space_group_name_H-M   'P 1'
#
loop_
_entity.id
_entity.type
_entity.pdbx_description
1 polymer ?
#
loop_
_entity_poly.entity_id
_entity_poly.type
_entity_poly.pdbx_seq_one_letter_code
_entity_poly.pdbx_strand_id
1 'polypeptide(L)'
;MPELIASPTRIPVPGGKVIDEHVGAVNTPEAGLQSSVSVARMTAPAGWSEPFQTPSFDEITVVLSGEVLLDHDGGQLSIVAGQSVITRGGERIRYSCGPEGAEYVAICLPAFSPDTVGREEES
;
A
#
# COMPACT_ATOMS: atom_id res chain seq x y z
N MET A 1 17.11 -9.48 -20.61
CA MET A 1 17.69 -8.14 -20.37
C MET A 1 17.01 -7.51 -19.18
N PRO A 2 17.77 -7.00 -18.22
CA PRO A 2 17.15 -6.26 -17.14
C PRO A 2 16.54 -4.94 -17.65
N GLU A 3 15.47 -4.50 -16.99
CA GLU A 3 14.79 -3.26 -17.32
C GLU A 3 14.97 -2.27 -16.19
N LEU A 4 15.51 -1.09 -16.51
CA LEU A 4 15.64 -0.02 -15.52
C LEU A 4 14.35 0.78 -15.45
N ILE A 5 13.81 0.93 -14.25
CA ILE A 5 12.72 1.86 -13.96
C ILE A 5 13.37 3.10 -13.37
N ALA A 6 13.57 4.12 -14.20
CA ALA A 6 14.38 5.29 -13.84
C ALA A 6 13.71 6.14 -12.76
N SER A 7 12.39 6.17 -12.71
CA SER A 7 11.65 6.94 -11.72
C SER A 7 10.24 6.37 -11.56
N PRO A 8 9.63 6.57 -10.38
CA PRO A 8 8.22 6.21 -10.18
C PRO A 8 7.28 7.28 -10.75
N THR A 9 5.99 6.96 -10.78
CA THR A 9 4.93 7.93 -11.04
C THR A 9 4.22 8.21 -9.73
N ARG A 10 4.08 9.49 -9.39
CA ARG A 10 3.33 9.88 -8.19
C ARG A 10 1.84 9.81 -8.47
N ILE A 11 1.13 9.08 -7.61
CA ILE A 11 -0.32 8.92 -7.70
C ILE A 11 -0.95 9.87 -6.68
N PRO A 12 -1.77 10.84 -7.12
CA PRO A 12 -2.41 11.79 -6.20
C PRO A 12 -3.41 11.08 -5.28
N VAL A 13 -3.31 11.35 -3.98
CA VAL A 13 -4.26 10.86 -2.98
C VAL A 13 -4.46 11.95 -1.92
N PRO A 14 -5.61 11.97 -1.23
CA PRO A 14 -5.85 12.94 -0.16
C PRO A 14 -5.09 12.60 1.13
N GLY A 15 -5.10 13.53 2.08
CA GLY A 15 -4.62 13.26 3.45
C GLY A 15 -3.13 13.41 3.66
N GLY A 16 -2.40 13.98 2.72
CA GLY A 16 -0.96 14.21 2.85
C GLY A 16 -0.10 12.97 2.61
N LYS A 17 -0.71 11.84 2.29
CA LYS A 17 0.03 10.63 1.93
C LYS A 17 0.67 10.79 0.56
N VAL A 18 1.86 10.23 0.40
CA VAL A 18 2.58 10.18 -0.88
C VAL A 18 2.64 8.74 -1.36
N ILE A 19 2.21 8.50 -2.60
CA ILE A 19 2.31 7.19 -3.25
C ILE A 19 3.13 7.35 -4.51
N ASP A 20 4.29 6.68 -4.55
CA ASP A 20 5.15 6.63 -5.72
C ASP A 20 5.15 5.21 -6.26
N GLU A 21 4.42 4.99 -7.36
CA GLU A 21 4.32 3.68 -7.98
C GLU A 21 5.56 3.43 -8.84
N HIS A 22 6.27 2.36 -8.54
CA HIS A 22 7.41 1.92 -9.33
C HIS A 22 7.01 0.92 -10.40
N VAL A 23 6.21 -0.07 -10.03
CA VAL A 23 5.70 -1.09 -10.95
C VAL A 23 4.19 -1.13 -10.85
N GLY A 24 3.50 -1.12 -11.98
CA GLY A 24 2.05 -1.17 -12.00
C GLY A 24 1.49 -0.54 -13.28
N ALA A 25 0.17 -0.49 -13.36
CA ALA A 25 -0.54 -0.05 -14.56
C ALA A 25 -0.25 1.41 -14.95
N VAL A 26 0.12 2.26 -13.99
CA VAL A 26 0.38 3.68 -14.25
C VAL A 26 1.81 3.90 -14.71
N ASN A 27 2.80 3.40 -13.94
CA ASN A 27 4.21 3.68 -14.21
C ASN A 27 4.85 2.76 -15.26
N THR A 28 4.41 1.52 -15.34
CA THR A 28 5.04 0.53 -16.22
C THR A 28 4.01 -0.22 -17.08
N PRO A 29 3.17 0.48 -17.86
CA PRO A 29 2.09 -0.18 -18.60
C PRO A 29 2.58 -1.16 -19.66
N GLU A 30 3.84 -1.03 -20.11
CA GLU A 30 4.41 -1.87 -21.17
C GLU A 30 5.33 -2.97 -20.63
N ALA A 31 5.53 -3.07 -19.31
CA ALA A 31 6.43 -4.06 -18.74
C ALA A 31 5.86 -5.49 -18.74
N GLY A 32 4.57 -5.64 -19.02
CA GLY A 32 3.92 -6.96 -19.02
C GLY A 32 3.56 -7.49 -17.64
N LEU A 33 3.82 -6.73 -16.58
CA LEU A 33 3.54 -7.12 -15.18
C LEU A 33 2.39 -6.35 -14.56
N GLN A 34 1.85 -5.36 -15.24
CA GLN A 34 0.90 -4.39 -14.68
C GLN A 34 -0.39 -5.00 -14.13
N SER A 35 -0.74 -6.21 -14.55
CA SER A 35 -1.91 -6.92 -14.01
C SER A 35 -1.54 -7.96 -12.95
N SER A 36 -0.25 -8.29 -12.81
CA SER A 36 0.23 -9.36 -11.92
C SER A 36 0.74 -8.83 -10.59
N VAL A 37 1.34 -7.66 -10.59
CA VAL A 37 1.97 -7.09 -9.40
C VAL A 37 2.03 -5.57 -9.52
N SER A 38 1.85 -4.90 -8.38
CA SER A 38 2.21 -3.49 -8.27
C SER A 38 3.15 -3.30 -7.09
N VAL A 39 4.09 -2.35 -7.23
CA VAL A 39 5.06 -2.01 -6.20
C VAL A 39 5.07 -0.50 -6.06
N ALA A 40 4.76 -0.02 -4.86
CA ALA A 40 4.71 1.41 -4.58
C ALA A 40 5.43 1.71 -3.27
N ARG A 41 6.21 2.79 -3.27
CA ARG A 41 6.76 3.35 -2.05
C ARG A 41 5.78 4.38 -1.53
N MET A 42 5.46 4.30 -0.25
CA MET A 42 4.48 5.14 0.39
C MET A 42 5.09 5.88 1.57
N THR A 43 4.72 7.15 1.70
CA THR A 43 5.08 7.96 2.86
C THR A 43 3.79 8.55 3.40
N ALA A 44 3.50 8.27 4.67
CA ALA A 44 2.29 8.74 5.32
C ALA A 44 2.64 9.60 6.52
N PRO A 45 1.96 10.75 6.70
CA PRO A 45 2.25 11.64 7.82
C PRO A 45 1.76 11.07 9.14
N ALA A 46 2.26 11.66 10.24
CA ALA A 46 1.81 11.30 11.58
C ALA A 46 0.28 11.36 11.68
N GLY A 47 -0.30 10.34 12.27
CA GLY A 47 -1.74 10.26 12.48
C GLY A 47 -2.58 9.99 11.23
N TRP A 48 -1.94 9.71 10.10
CA TRP A 48 -2.67 9.37 8.88
C TRP A 48 -3.48 8.09 9.09
N SER A 49 -4.69 8.08 8.54
CA SER A 49 -5.51 6.86 8.47
C SER A 49 -6.36 6.89 7.22
N GLU A 50 -6.84 5.74 6.82
CA GLU A 50 -7.74 5.58 5.68
C GLU A 50 -9.02 4.86 6.11
N PRO A 51 -10.08 4.88 5.29
CA PRO A 51 -11.26 4.06 5.56
C PRO A 51 -10.92 2.58 5.54
N PHE A 52 -11.74 1.75 6.21
CA PHE A 52 -11.63 0.30 6.06
C PHE A 52 -11.77 -0.09 4.60
N GLN A 53 -11.12 -1.17 4.22
CA GLN A 53 -11.17 -1.72 2.87
C GLN A 53 -11.16 -3.25 2.94
N THR A 54 -11.69 -3.87 1.89
CA THR A 54 -11.68 -5.33 1.74
C THR A 54 -11.12 -5.61 0.35
N PRO A 55 -9.78 -5.55 0.20
CA PRO A 55 -9.16 -5.75 -1.11
C PRO A 55 -9.35 -7.18 -1.61
N SER A 56 -9.43 -7.34 -2.92
CA SER A 56 -9.43 -8.66 -3.55
C SER A 56 -8.03 -9.15 -3.91
N PHE A 57 -6.99 -8.40 -3.55
CA PHE A 57 -5.59 -8.76 -3.77
C PHE A 57 -4.90 -9.07 -2.44
N ASP A 58 -3.82 -9.84 -2.51
CA ASP A 58 -2.90 -10.00 -1.39
C ASP A 58 -1.94 -8.81 -1.37
N GLU A 59 -1.56 -8.37 -0.19
CA GLU A 59 -0.64 -7.24 -0.06
C GLU A 59 0.48 -7.56 0.92
N ILE A 60 1.70 -7.27 0.51
CA ILE A 60 2.89 -7.35 1.36
C ILE A 60 3.34 -5.92 1.64
N THR A 61 3.41 -5.55 2.91
CA THR A 61 3.87 -4.23 3.34
C THR A 61 5.18 -4.38 4.08
N VAL A 62 6.23 -3.71 3.59
CA VAL A 62 7.55 -3.71 4.22
C VAL A 62 7.80 -2.31 4.78
N VAL A 63 7.94 -2.20 6.10
CA VAL A 63 8.11 -0.91 6.77
C VAL A 63 9.58 -0.53 6.81
N LEU A 64 9.90 0.65 6.29
CA LEU A 64 11.26 1.18 6.21
C LEU A 64 11.57 2.10 7.37
N SER A 65 10.59 2.90 7.79
CA SER A 65 10.74 3.80 8.96
C SER A 65 9.38 4.07 9.58
N GLY A 66 9.37 4.45 10.84
CA GLY A 66 8.14 4.76 11.57
C GLY A 66 7.35 3.52 11.95
N GLU A 67 6.04 3.67 12.01
CA GLU A 67 5.12 2.62 12.44
C GLU A 67 3.86 2.61 11.60
N VAL A 68 3.53 1.45 11.04
CA VAL A 68 2.25 1.21 10.39
C VAL A 68 1.38 0.42 11.36
N LEU A 69 0.14 0.87 11.54
CA LEU A 69 -0.87 0.19 12.34
C LEU A 69 -1.85 -0.47 11.38
N LEU A 70 -2.21 -1.71 11.67
CA LEU A 70 -3.15 -2.48 10.85
C LEU A 70 -4.29 -3.00 11.70
N ASP A 71 -5.47 -2.43 11.49
CA ASP A 71 -6.70 -2.92 12.13
C ASP A 71 -7.26 -4.07 11.31
N HIS A 72 -7.68 -5.14 11.99
CA HIS A 72 -8.30 -6.32 11.39
C HIS A 72 -9.31 -6.91 12.36
N ASP A 73 -10.04 -7.94 11.96
CA ASP A 73 -11.10 -8.51 12.80
C ASP A 73 -10.59 -9.05 14.14
N GLY A 74 -9.35 -9.48 14.20
CA GLY A 74 -8.73 -10.00 15.44
C GLY A 74 -8.10 -8.96 16.34
N GLY A 75 -8.11 -7.67 15.94
CA GLY A 75 -7.50 -6.59 16.72
C GLY A 75 -6.63 -5.66 15.88
N GLN A 76 -5.50 -5.26 16.44
CA GLN A 76 -4.58 -4.35 15.77
C GLN A 76 -3.16 -4.89 15.83
N LEU A 77 -2.46 -4.81 14.71
CA LEU A 77 -1.03 -5.10 14.62
C LEU A 77 -0.25 -3.80 14.49
N SER A 78 0.92 -3.76 15.12
CA SER A 78 1.90 -2.69 14.94
C SER A 78 3.09 -3.26 14.17
N ILE A 79 3.42 -2.63 13.05
CA ILE A 79 4.54 -3.03 12.21
C ILE A 79 5.54 -1.88 12.19
N VAL A 80 6.74 -2.11 12.72
CA VAL A 80 7.79 -1.10 12.82
C VAL A 80 8.89 -1.34 11.78
N ALA A 81 9.82 -0.38 11.68
CA ALA A 81 10.92 -0.45 10.73
C ALA A 81 11.64 -1.81 10.80
N GLY A 82 11.87 -2.41 9.65
CA GLY A 82 12.50 -3.73 9.54
C GLY A 82 11.54 -4.90 9.60
N GLN A 83 10.25 -4.64 9.82
CA GLN A 83 9.21 -5.65 9.85
C GLN A 83 8.33 -5.56 8.60
N SER A 84 7.58 -6.62 8.36
CA SER A 84 6.62 -6.67 7.26
C SER A 84 5.36 -7.41 7.67
N VAL A 85 4.29 -7.21 6.92
CA VAL A 85 3.02 -7.88 7.16
C VAL A 85 2.42 -8.30 5.83
N ILE A 86 1.71 -9.43 5.86
CA ILE A 86 0.95 -9.95 4.71
C ILE A 86 -0.52 -9.89 5.07
N THR A 87 -1.32 -9.24 4.20
CA THR A 87 -2.77 -9.32 4.26
C THR A 87 -3.26 -10.10 3.06
N ARG A 88 -4.27 -10.94 3.26
CA ARG A 88 -4.83 -11.78 2.19
C ARG A 88 -6.07 -11.14 1.62
N GLY A 89 -6.31 -11.36 0.34
CA GLY A 89 -7.54 -10.90 -0.31
C GLY A 89 -8.78 -11.38 0.44
N GLY A 90 -9.77 -10.48 0.57
CA GLY A 90 -11.00 -10.77 1.28
C GLY A 90 -11.01 -10.38 2.76
N GLU A 91 -9.86 -10.02 3.33
CA GLU A 91 -9.82 -9.53 4.71
C GLU A 91 -10.24 -8.06 4.79
N ARG A 92 -11.08 -7.72 5.78
CA ARG A 92 -11.44 -6.34 6.06
C ARG A 92 -10.38 -5.73 6.96
N ILE A 93 -9.70 -4.69 6.48
CA ILE A 93 -8.53 -4.10 7.12
C ILE A 93 -8.54 -2.58 7.02
N ARG A 94 -7.76 -1.93 7.89
CA ARG A 94 -7.49 -0.49 7.80
C ARG A 94 -6.05 -0.21 8.19
N TYR A 95 -5.34 0.46 7.30
CA TYR A 95 -4.00 0.94 7.59
C TYR A 95 -4.06 2.34 8.20
N SER A 96 -3.18 2.61 9.14
CA SER A 96 -2.95 3.93 9.71
C SER A 96 -1.50 4.02 10.15
N CYS A 97 -1.08 5.20 10.63
CA CYS A 97 0.29 5.41 11.06
C CYS A 97 0.35 5.85 12.50
N GLY A 98 1.44 5.49 13.17
CA GLY A 98 1.75 5.97 14.50
C GLY A 98 2.13 7.46 14.53
N PRO A 99 2.58 7.95 15.69
CA PRO A 99 2.79 9.39 15.93
C PRO A 99 3.93 10.00 15.13
N GLU A 100 4.78 9.21 14.52
CA GLU A 100 5.90 9.69 13.71
C GLU A 100 5.68 9.48 12.21
N GLY A 101 4.50 9.01 11.82
CA GLY A 101 4.24 8.62 10.43
C GLY A 101 4.93 7.32 10.06
N ALA A 102 5.04 7.06 8.76
CA ALA A 102 5.70 5.85 8.28
C ALA A 102 6.14 6.01 6.83
N GLU A 103 7.22 5.28 6.48
CA GLU A 103 7.64 5.06 5.12
C GLU A 103 7.68 3.54 4.90
N TYR A 104 7.05 3.08 3.83
CA TYR A 104 6.92 1.65 3.58
C TYR A 104 6.75 1.35 2.09
N VAL A 105 6.98 0.10 1.73
CA VAL A 105 6.74 -0.39 0.36
C VAL A 105 5.56 -1.34 0.41
N ALA A 106 4.59 -1.10 -0.47
CA ALA A 106 3.42 -1.95 -0.62
C ALA A 106 3.52 -2.72 -1.94
N ILE A 107 3.37 -4.04 -1.85
CA ILE A 107 3.42 -4.94 -3.00
C ILE A 107 2.07 -5.65 -3.07
N CYS A 108 1.33 -5.44 -4.15
CA CYS A 108 0.00 -6.03 -4.34
C CYS A 108 0.03 -7.11 -5.42
N LEU A 109 -0.63 -8.23 -5.15
CA LEU A 109 -0.67 -9.43 -5.98
C LEU A 109 -2.13 -9.93 -6.05
N PRO A 110 -2.84 -9.73 -7.18
CA PRO A 110 -2.46 -8.98 -8.38
C PRO A 110 -2.30 -7.50 -8.13
N ALA A 111 -1.93 -6.77 -9.17
CA ALA A 111 -1.66 -5.34 -9.08
C ALA A 111 -2.83 -4.55 -8.50
N PHE A 112 -2.51 -3.53 -7.70
CA PHE A 112 -3.50 -2.61 -7.16
C PHE A 112 -4.31 -1.96 -8.28
N SER A 113 -5.61 -1.82 -8.03
CA SER A 113 -6.53 -1.08 -8.89
C SER A 113 -7.59 -0.44 -7.98
N PRO A 114 -8.10 0.75 -8.32
CA PRO A 114 -9.23 1.31 -7.58
C PRO A 114 -10.46 0.40 -7.54
N ASP A 115 -10.62 -0.44 -8.56
CA ASP A 115 -11.76 -1.38 -8.64
C ASP A 115 -11.60 -2.58 -7.72
N THR A 116 -10.39 -2.89 -7.26
CA THR A 116 -10.10 -4.10 -6.49
C THR A 116 -9.80 -3.84 -5.02
N VAL A 117 -9.66 -2.58 -4.61
CA VAL A 117 -9.30 -2.23 -3.23
C VAL A 117 -10.47 -2.41 -2.25
N GLY A 118 -11.70 -2.30 -2.71
CA GLY A 118 -12.88 -2.52 -1.87
C GLY A 118 -12.99 -1.54 -0.70
N ARG A 119 -12.69 -0.26 -0.94
CA ARG A 119 -12.68 0.77 0.09
C ARG A 119 -14.10 1.12 0.52
N GLU A 120 -14.33 1.18 1.83
CA GLU A 120 -15.59 1.57 2.41
C GLU A 120 -15.75 3.09 2.33
N GLU A 121 -17.01 3.54 2.25
CA GLU A 121 -17.28 4.96 2.28
C GLU A 121 -17.04 5.51 3.68
N GLU A 122 -16.54 6.73 3.75
CA GLU A 122 -16.48 7.47 5.00
C GLU A 122 -17.89 8.00 5.31
N SER A 123 -18.34 7.70 6.50
CA SER A 123 -19.63 8.20 6.99
C SER A 123 -19.44 9.43 7.85
#